data_a1ec3bcd21e900076ff6b712eaae896b
#
_entry.id   a1ec3bcd21e900076ff6b712eaae896b
#
_cell.length_a   1.000
_cell.length_b   1.000
_cell.length_c   1.000
_cell.angle_alpha   90.00
_cell.angle_beta   90.00
_cell.angle_gamma   90.00
#
_symmetry.space_group_name_H-M   'P 1'
#
loop_
_entity.id
_entity.type
_entity.pdbx_description
1 polymer ?
#
loop_
_entity_poly.entity_id
_entity_poly.type
_entity_poly.pdbx_seq_one_letter_code
_entity_poly.pdbx_strand_id
1 'polypeptide(L)'
;MLALNKLTKHFKAVKAVQEVSFSVDKGEIFGLLGANGAGKTTTLRMLATMLTPTGGTASIEGLDLLKDPDKVRSHIGLLFGGDAGLYDRLTARENIIYFARLCGKSGEEAGKRAESLAQAFAFTEYLDFPAKKLSKGTRQKIALARCIVHDPAVMLFDEPMVGLDVTSRKDVEDFMVLLKEQGKTIILSDHNLNITERLCDRIGILHKGELVALGTLNELCETNGCKDLEEVFFKLAGRDSE
;
A
#
# COMPACT_ATOMS: atom_id res chain seq x y z
N MET A 1 2.36 14.81 -0.69
CA MET A 1 1.73 14.72 -2.03
C MET A 1 2.53 13.76 -2.90
N LEU A 2 1.86 12.85 -3.61
CA LEU A 2 2.45 11.91 -4.56
C LEU A 2 1.87 12.22 -5.96
N ALA A 3 2.69 12.16 -7.01
CA ALA A 3 2.24 12.39 -8.37
C ALA A 3 2.95 11.47 -9.37
N LEU A 4 2.19 10.91 -10.31
CA LEU A 4 2.68 10.13 -11.45
C LEU A 4 2.40 10.92 -12.73
N ASN A 5 3.35 10.92 -13.64
CA ASN A 5 3.19 11.55 -14.96
C ASN A 5 3.66 10.57 -16.03
N LYS A 6 2.70 10.01 -16.77
CA LYS A 6 2.87 9.02 -17.84
C LYS A 6 3.77 7.85 -17.45
N LEU A 7 3.64 7.39 -16.19
CA LEU A 7 4.49 6.32 -15.68
C LEU A 7 4.27 5.06 -16.50
N THR A 8 5.36 4.48 -16.98
CA THR A 8 5.32 3.36 -17.93
C THR A 8 6.29 2.26 -17.54
N LYS A 9 5.86 1.01 -17.66
CA LYS A 9 6.72 -0.17 -17.49
C LYS A 9 6.44 -1.24 -18.50
N HIS A 10 7.47 -1.58 -19.27
CA HIS A 10 7.45 -2.72 -20.17
C HIS A 10 8.45 -3.78 -19.70
N PHE A 11 8.04 -5.04 -19.77
CA PHE A 11 8.88 -6.22 -19.58
C PHE A 11 8.94 -7.00 -20.90
N LYS A 12 10.00 -6.77 -21.68
CA LYS A 12 10.09 -7.33 -23.05
C LYS A 12 8.85 -6.96 -23.89
N ALA A 13 8.03 -7.93 -24.24
CA ALA A 13 6.80 -7.75 -25.01
C ALA A 13 5.57 -7.33 -24.17
N VAL A 14 5.66 -7.45 -22.83
CA VAL A 14 4.51 -7.18 -21.95
C VAL A 14 4.51 -5.73 -21.53
N LYS A 15 3.46 -5.00 -21.86
CA LYS A 15 3.20 -3.63 -21.42
C LYS A 15 2.46 -3.67 -20.07
N ALA A 16 3.20 -3.77 -18.98
CA ALA A 16 2.61 -3.94 -17.64
C ALA A 16 1.98 -2.68 -17.07
N VAL A 17 2.51 -1.50 -17.43
CA VAL A 17 1.94 -0.17 -17.08
C VAL A 17 2.15 0.74 -18.27
N GLN A 18 1.12 1.47 -18.70
CA GLN A 18 1.09 2.28 -19.91
C GLN A 18 0.63 3.69 -19.59
N GLU A 19 1.54 4.64 -19.58
CA GLU A 19 1.30 6.10 -19.40
C GLU A 19 0.37 6.47 -18.24
N VAL A 20 0.43 5.76 -17.13
CA VAL A 20 -0.43 6.00 -15.96
C VAL A 20 -0.08 7.34 -15.32
N SER A 21 -1.10 8.20 -15.16
CA SER A 21 -0.99 9.53 -14.57
C SER A 21 -2.09 9.77 -13.56
N PHE A 22 -1.72 10.09 -12.32
CA PHE A 22 -2.62 10.55 -11.27
C PHE A 22 -1.83 11.23 -10.15
N SER A 23 -2.54 11.91 -9.27
CA SER A 23 -1.97 12.46 -8.03
C SER A 23 -2.74 11.97 -6.82
N VAL A 24 -2.05 11.89 -5.67
CA VAL A 24 -2.63 11.56 -4.38
C VAL A 24 -2.28 12.69 -3.40
N ASP A 25 -3.27 13.22 -2.74
CA ASP A 25 -3.11 14.33 -1.82
C ASP A 25 -2.59 13.87 -0.45
N LYS A 26 -2.09 14.81 0.34
CA LYS A 26 -1.63 14.50 1.69
C LYS A 26 -2.81 14.12 2.57
N GLY A 27 -2.67 13.02 3.31
CA GLY A 27 -3.72 12.51 4.20
C GLY A 27 -4.87 11.81 3.46
N GLU A 28 -4.68 11.44 2.18
CA GLU A 28 -5.64 10.71 1.38
C GLU A 28 -5.38 9.20 1.46
N ILE A 29 -6.43 8.39 1.51
CA ILE A 29 -6.38 6.96 1.20
C ILE A 29 -6.83 6.80 -0.25
N PHE A 30 -5.90 6.46 -1.12
CA PHE A 30 -6.13 6.25 -2.54
C PHE A 30 -6.18 4.75 -2.86
N GLY A 31 -7.31 4.30 -3.41
CA GLY A 31 -7.49 2.92 -3.87
C GLY A 31 -6.99 2.71 -5.30
N LEU A 32 -6.09 1.76 -5.51
CA LEU A 32 -5.66 1.32 -6.83
C LEU A 32 -6.32 -0.03 -7.14
N LEU A 33 -7.45 0.01 -7.84
CA LEU A 33 -8.29 -1.14 -8.12
C LEU A 33 -7.95 -1.73 -9.50
N GLY A 34 -8.17 -3.03 -9.68
CA GLY A 34 -7.97 -3.71 -10.96
C GLY A 34 -7.89 -5.23 -10.78
N ALA A 35 -8.13 -5.97 -11.85
CA ALA A 35 -7.96 -7.42 -11.87
C ALA A 35 -6.48 -7.85 -11.65
N ASN A 36 -6.26 -9.13 -11.42
CA ASN A 36 -4.90 -9.67 -11.37
C ASN A 36 -4.19 -9.42 -12.70
N GLY A 37 -2.95 -8.93 -12.65
CA GLY A 37 -2.19 -8.56 -13.84
C GLY A 37 -2.52 -7.17 -14.41
N ALA A 38 -3.45 -6.40 -13.84
CA ALA A 38 -3.79 -5.06 -14.33
C ALA A 38 -2.66 -4.01 -14.18
N GLY A 39 -1.58 -4.32 -13.45
CA GLY A 39 -0.44 -3.40 -13.27
C GLY A 39 -0.30 -2.81 -11.87
N LYS A 40 -1.20 -3.10 -10.92
CA LYS A 40 -1.21 -2.55 -9.55
C LYS A 40 0.14 -2.72 -8.82
N THR A 41 0.55 -3.96 -8.59
CA THR A 41 1.82 -4.30 -7.94
C THR A 41 3.03 -3.72 -8.68
N THR A 42 3.00 -3.70 -10.02
CA THR A 42 4.07 -3.09 -10.83
C THR A 42 4.16 -1.59 -10.58
N THR A 43 3.02 -0.90 -10.52
CA THR A 43 2.95 0.54 -10.20
C THR A 43 3.49 0.80 -8.80
N LEU A 44 3.04 0.05 -7.78
CA LEU A 44 3.54 0.20 -6.41
C LEU A 44 5.05 -0.08 -6.30
N ARG A 45 5.58 -1.07 -7.01
CA ARG A 45 7.03 -1.37 -7.03
C ARG A 45 7.83 -0.25 -7.67
N MET A 46 7.31 0.42 -8.69
CA MET A 46 7.96 1.61 -9.26
C MET A 46 7.95 2.76 -8.26
N LEU A 47 6.82 3.05 -7.61
CA LEU A 47 6.72 4.07 -6.56
C LEU A 47 7.65 3.77 -5.38
N ALA A 48 7.83 2.51 -5.04
CA ALA A 48 8.77 2.05 -4.02
C ALA A 48 10.25 2.08 -4.46
N THR A 49 10.57 2.56 -5.66
CA THR A 49 11.92 2.55 -6.25
C THR A 49 12.55 1.15 -6.40
N MET A 50 11.75 0.09 -6.27
CA MET A 50 12.19 -1.30 -6.45
C MET A 50 12.26 -1.71 -7.92
N LEU A 51 11.60 -0.94 -8.79
CA LEU A 51 11.52 -1.19 -10.21
C LEU A 51 11.68 0.13 -10.97
N THR A 52 12.67 0.22 -11.84
CA THR A 52 12.89 1.40 -12.68
C THR A 52 11.82 1.48 -13.77
N PRO A 53 11.07 2.59 -13.91
CA PRO A 53 10.19 2.83 -15.04
C PRO A 53 10.92 2.75 -16.39
N THR A 54 10.22 2.37 -17.44
CA THR A 54 10.74 2.45 -18.82
C THR A 54 10.40 3.79 -19.48
N GLY A 55 9.48 4.55 -18.90
CA GLY A 55 9.10 5.89 -19.34
C GLY A 55 8.27 6.61 -18.29
N GLY A 56 8.09 7.91 -18.49
CA GLY A 56 7.41 8.76 -17.52
C GLY A 56 8.22 9.00 -16.26
N THR A 57 7.60 9.63 -15.27
CA THR A 57 8.21 9.92 -13.97
C THR A 57 7.17 9.89 -12.86
N ALA A 58 7.64 9.82 -11.60
CA ALA A 58 6.79 10.07 -10.45
C ALA A 58 7.59 10.77 -9.34
N SER A 59 6.87 11.42 -8.44
CA SER A 59 7.46 12.10 -7.29
C SER A 59 6.69 11.80 -6.01
N ILE A 60 7.41 11.72 -4.90
CA ILE A 60 6.87 11.54 -3.54
C ILE A 60 7.45 12.65 -2.67
N GLU A 61 6.57 13.44 -2.03
CA GLU A 61 6.96 14.62 -1.23
C GLU A 61 7.92 15.57 -1.99
N GLY A 62 7.70 15.74 -3.31
CA GLY A 62 8.53 16.56 -4.17
C GLY A 62 9.86 15.93 -4.61
N LEU A 63 10.18 14.73 -4.15
CA LEU A 63 11.38 13.97 -4.52
C LEU A 63 11.11 13.13 -5.77
N ASP A 64 11.95 13.22 -6.77
CA ASP A 64 11.84 12.43 -7.99
C ASP A 64 12.33 10.99 -7.77
N LEU A 65 11.56 9.99 -8.20
CA LEU A 65 11.89 8.57 -7.99
C LEU A 65 13.22 8.13 -8.63
N LEU A 66 13.60 8.76 -9.73
CA LEU A 66 14.80 8.40 -10.49
C LEU A 66 16.04 9.16 -10.03
N LYS A 67 15.86 10.42 -9.58
CA LYS A 67 16.97 11.29 -9.17
C LYS A 67 17.34 11.10 -7.69
N ASP A 68 16.34 10.90 -6.85
CA ASP A 68 16.50 10.85 -5.39
C ASP A 68 15.97 9.53 -4.76
N PRO A 69 16.25 8.33 -5.31
CA PRO A 69 15.61 7.09 -4.87
C PRO A 69 15.87 6.76 -3.40
N ASP A 70 17.06 7.08 -2.87
CA ASP A 70 17.37 6.84 -1.45
C ASP A 70 16.56 7.73 -0.52
N LYS A 71 16.38 8.99 -0.88
CA LYS A 71 15.53 9.91 -0.12
C LYS A 71 14.06 9.49 -0.20
N VAL A 72 13.59 9.08 -1.38
CA VAL A 72 12.22 8.56 -1.54
C VAL A 72 11.99 7.38 -0.61
N ARG A 73 12.91 6.41 -0.53
CA ARG A 73 12.78 5.25 0.36
C ARG A 73 12.63 5.62 1.84
N SER A 74 13.23 6.71 2.30
CA SER A 74 13.06 7.16 3.68
C SER A 74 11.69 7.78 3.97
N HIS A 75 10.94 8.17 2.94
CA HIS A 75 9.59 8.74 3.06
C HIS A 75 8.46 7.75 2.84
N ILE A 76 8.78 6.49 2.49
CA ILE A 76 7.77 5.47 2.20
C ILE A 76 7.81 4.31 3.18
N GLY A 77 6.63 3.84 3.60
CA GLY A 77 6.42 2.54 4.22
C GLY A 77 5.85 1.57 3.19
N LEU A 78 6.36 0.36 3.12
CA LEU A 78 6.00 -0.59 2.07
C LEU A 78 5.60 -1.93 2.65
N LEU A 79 4.43 -2.42 2.23
CA LEU A 79 3.95 -3.77 2.54
C LEU A 79 3.42 -4.42 1.27
N PHE A 80 3.98 -5.55 0.88
CA PHE A 80 3.43 -6.44 -0.15
C PHE A 80 2.62 -7.56 0.48
N GLY A 81 1.49 -7.90 -0.16
CA GLY A 81 0.62 -8.99 0.28
C GLY A 81 1.24 -10.39 0.13
N GLY A 82 0.60 -11.33 0.80
CA GLY A 82 0.94 -12.76 0.71
C GLY A 82 1.84 -13.26 1.82
N ASP A 83 3.02 -12.72 1.98
CA ASP A 83 3.91 -13.00 3.11
C ASP A 83 4.21 -11.69 3.87
N ALA A 84 4.01 -11.71 5.16
CA ALA A 84 4.36 -10.57 6.02
C ALA A 84 5.86 -10.20 5.96
N GLY A 85 6.69 -11.02 5.32
CA GLY A 85 8.14 -10.80 5.14
C GLY A 85 8.90 -10.67 6.46
N LEU A 86 8.39 -11.28 7.53
CA LEU A 86 9.05 -11.29 8.84
C LEU A 86 10.13 -12.35 8.89
N TYR A 87 11.20 -12.06 9.62
CA TYR A 87 12.21 -13.05 9.96
C TYR A 87 11.65 -14.01 11.01
N ASP A 88 11.38 -15.24 10.64
CA ASP A 88 10.68 -16.24 11.45
C ASP A 88 11.36 -16.57 12.78
N ARG A 89 12.69 -16.48 12.81
CA ARG A 89 13.50 -16.76 14.03
C ARG A 89 13.57 -15.59 15.00
N LEU A 90 13.33 -14.38 14.51
CA LEU A 90 13.31 -13.17 15.31
C LEU A 90 11.96 -13.03 16.00
N THR A 91 11.95 -12.43 17.18
CA THR A 91 10.73 -12.00 17.87
C THR A 91 10.05 -10.86 17.08
N ALA A 92 8.80 -10.54 17.41
CA ALA A 92 8.11 -9.39 16.87
C ALA A 92 8.91 -8.10 17.14
N ARG A 93 9.38 -7.92 18.37
CA ARG A 93 10.23 -6.79 18.79
C ARG A 93 11.49 -6.69 17.94
N GLU A 94 12.22 -7.77 17.80
CA GLU A 94 13.46 -7.81 17.00
C GLU A 94 13.23 -7.52 15.52
N ASN A 95 12.13 -8.02 14.94
CA ASN A 95 11.73 -7.68 13.57
C ASN A 95 11.54 -6.17 13.39
N ILE A 96 10.80 -5.53 14.29
CA ILE A 96 10.52 -4.09 14.22
C ILE A 96 11.80 -3.27 14.43
N ILE A 97 12.58 -3.59 15.48
CA ILE A 97 13.83 -2.89 15.80
C ILE A 97 14.85 -3.02 14.66
N TYR A 98 14.97 -4.20 14.05
CA TYR A 98 15.88 -4.42 12.93
C TYR A 98 15.58 -3.44 11.76
N PHE A 99 14.32 -3.32 11.36
CA PHE A 99 13.93 -2.40 10.29
C PHE A 99 14.07 -0.92 10.69
N ALA A 100 13.73 -0.57 11.94
CA ALA A 100 13.97 0.77 12.45
C ALA A 100 15.45 1.18 12.34
N ARG A 101 16.35 0.27 12.68
CA ARG A 101 17.80 0.48 12.56
C ARG A 101 18.27 0.62 11.12
N LEU A 102 17.72 -0.16 10.18
CA LEU A 102 17.99 -0.02 8.75
C LEU A 102 17.58 1.37 8.23
N CYS A 103 16.55 1.96 8.84
CA CYS A 103 16.09 3.32 8.55
C CYS A 103 16.81 4.40 9.39
N GLY A 104 17.91 4.08 10.05
CA GLY A 104 18.77 5.04 10.76
C GLY A 104 18.33 5.40 12.18
N LYS A 105 17.33 4.72 12.75
CA LYS A 105 16.92 4.92 14.15
C LYS A 105 17.94 4.32 15.12
N SER A 106 18.16 4.98 16.27
CA SER A 106 18.96 4.43 17.36
C SER A 106 18.26 3.19 17.97
N GLY A 107 19.01 2.36 18.71
CA GLY A 107 18.43 1.19 19.36
C GLY A 107 17.37 1.54 20.41
N GLU A 108 17.57 2.63 21.13
CA GLU A 108 16.63 3.10 22.16
C GLU A 108 15.34 3.64 21.53
N GLU A 109 15.44 4.49 20.50
CA GLU A 109 14.27 5.00 19.73
C GLU A 109 13.49 3.86 19.09
N ALA A 110 14.20 2.89 18.50
CA ALA A 110 13.59 1.73 17.85
C ALA A 110 12.81 0.87 18.88
N GLY A 111 13.35 0.68 20.08
CA GLY A 111 12.69 -0.04 21.17
C GLY A 111 11.41 0.66 21.64
N LYS A 112 11.48 1.95 21.93
CA LYS A 112 10.32 2.77 22.33
C LYS A 112 9.24 2.76 21.25
N ARG A 113 9.64 2.90 19.98
CA ARG A 113 8.71 2.89 18.86
C ARG A 113 8.05 1.52 18.66
N ALA A 114 8.79 0.41 18.84
CA ALA A 114 8.24 -0.93 18.77
C ALA A 114 7.16 -1.16 19.84
N GLU A 115 7.38 -0.70 21.07
CA GLU A 115 6.41 -0.79 22.16
C GLU A 115 5.15 0.05 21.89
N SER A 116 5.33 1.30 21.45
CA SER A 116 4.22 2.18 21.07
C SER A 116 3.37 1.59 19.95
N LEU A 117 4.00 1.02 18.93
CA LEU A 117 3.29 0.39 17.81
C LEU A 117 2.60 -0.92 18.27
N ALA A 118 3.22 -1.70 19.12
CA ALA A 118 2.60 -2.91 19.68
C ALA A 118 1.33 -2.60 20.49
N GLN A 119 1.35 -1.50 21.24
CA GLN A 119 0.18 -1.01 21.95
C GLN A 119 -0.91 -0.53 20.99
N ALA A 120 -0.55 0.30 19.98
CA ALA A 120 -1.48 0.82 18.99
C ALA A 120 -2.16 -0.26 18.16
N PHE A 121 -1.45 -1.35 17.84
CA PHE A 121 -1.96 -2.49 17.04
C PHE A 121 -2.47 -3.66 17.91
N ALA A 122 -2.52 -3.51 19.23
CA ALA A 122 -2.95 -4.56 20.16
C ALA A 122 -2.23 -5.92 19.95
N PHE A 123 -0.88 -5.90 19.92
CA PHE A 123 -0.06 -7.11 19.92
C PHE A 123 1.05 -7.09 20.98
N THR A 124 0.92 -6.29 22.02
CA THR A 124 1.93 -6.12 23.08
C THR A 124 2.34 -7.46 23.71
N GLU A 125 1.38 -8.35 23.96
CA GLU A 125 1.61 -9.67 24.52
C GLU A 125 2.48 -10.59 23.63
N TYR A 126 2.54 -10.30 22.33
CA TYR A 126 3.28 -11.09 21.34
C TYR A 126 4.67 -10.53 21.01
N LEU A 127 5.07 -9.38 21.60
CA LEU A 127 6.33 -8.68 21.25
C LEU A 127 7.57 -9.59 21.36
N ASP A 128 7.61 -10.43 22.38
CA ASP A 128 8.78 -11.27 22.65
C ASP A 128 8.61 -12.72 22.15
N PHE A 129 7.57 -12.97 21.34
CA PHE A 129 7.37 -14.26 20.67
C PHE A 129 8.05 -14.30 19.32
N PRO A 130 8.73 -15.40 18.94
CA PRO A 130 9.25 -15.60 17.59
C PRO A 130 8.13 -15.55 16.55
N ALA A 131 8.39 -14.84 15.43
CA ALA A 131 7.38 -14.59 14.39
C ALA A 131 6.75 -15.89 13.84
N LYS A 132 7.50 -17.00 13.75
CA LYS A 132 7.00 -18.31 13.29
C LYS A 132 5.89 -18.91 14.16
N LYS A 133 5.74 -18.46 15.42
CA LYS A 133 4.73 -18.97 16.37
C LYS A 133 3.44 -18.15 16.38
N LEU A 134 3.41 -17.06 15.62
CA LEU A 134 2.31 -16.11 15.62
C LEU A 134 1.25 -16.47 14.55
N SER A 135 0.01 -16.12 14.83
CA SER A 135 -1.09 -16.23 13.86
C SER A 135 -0.83 -15.35 12.63
N LYS A 136 -1.49 -15.66 11.51
CA LYS A 136 -1.36 -14.84 10.30
C LYS A 136 -1.77 -13.39 10.53
N GLY A 137 -2.86 -13.15 11.27
CA GLY A 137 -3.32 -11.80 11.62
C GLY A 137 -2.30 -11.04 12.47
N THR A 138 -1.73 -11.68 13.51
CA THR A 138 -0.68 -11.07 14.34
C THR A 138 0.57 -10.77 13.54
N ARG A 139 1.01 -11.68 12.66
CA ARG A 139 2.13 -11.45 11.74
C ARG A 139 1.88 -10.24 10.84
N GLN A 140 0.66 -10.07 10.34
CA GLN A 140 0.30 -8.93 9.50
C GLN A 140 0.35 -7.60 10.26
N LYS A 141 -0.15 -7.55 11.50
CA LYS A 141 -0.03 -6.37 12.38
C LYS A 141 1.43 -5.98 12.61
N ILE A 142 2.30 -6.96 12.87
CA ILE A 142 3.74 -6.74 13.06
C ILE A 142 4.39 -6.24 11.76
N ALA A 143 4.00 -6.78 10.61
CA ALA A 143 4.50 -6.33 9.31
C ALA A 143 4.10 -4.88 9.02
N LEU A 144 2.87 -4.49 9.34
CA LEU A 144 2.42 -3.10 9.28
C LEU A 144 3.19 -2.19 10.23
N ALA A 145 3.37 -2.61 11.50
CA ALA A 145 4.17 -1.87 12.49
C ALA A 145 5.61 -1.66 11.99
N ARG A 146 6.21 -2.70 11.43
CA ARG A 146 7.54 -2.64 10.81
C ARG A 146 7.61 -1.64 9.67
N CYS A 147 6.60 -1.58 8.80
CA CYS A 147 6.55 -0.66 7.66
C CYS A 147 6.55 0.81 8.07
N ILE A 148 5.97 1.12 9.24
CA ILE A 148 5.79 2.50 9.69
C ILE A 148 6.73 2.89 10.82
N VAL A 149 7.63 2.02 11.24
CA VAL A 149 8.50 2.24 12.42
C VAL A 149 9.40 3.48 12.26
N HIS A 150 9.79 3.83 11.04
CA HIS A 150 10.59 5.01 10.73
C HIS A 150 9.77 6.30 10.48
N ASP A 151 8.45 6.23 10.68
CA ASP A 151 7.49 7.32 10.54
C ASP A 151 7.39 7.91 9.12
N PRO A 152 7.20 7.07 8.08
CA PRO A 152 7.11 7.53 6.70
C PRO A 152 5.89 8.43 6.48
N ALA A 153 5.96 9.29 5.45
CA ALA A 153 4.85 10.16 5.04
C ALA A 153 3.82 9.44 4.17
N VAL A 154 4.28 8.46 3.38
CA VAL A 154 3.47 7.73 2.39
C VAL A 154 3.55 6.23 2.64
N MET A 155 2.42 5.54 2.66
CA MET A 155 2.31 4.08 2.77
C MET A 155 1.90 3.50 1.42
N LEU A 156 2.61 2.47 0.99
CA LEU A 156 2.30 1.69 -0.21
C LEU A 156 1.93 0.27 0.22
N PHE A 157 0.65 -0.05 0.19
CA PHE A 157 0.10 -1.34 0.62
C PHE A 157 -0.46 -2.11 -0.57
N ASP A 158 0.17 -3.24 -0.89
CA ASP A 158 -0.25 -4.14 -1.96
C ASP A 158 -1.00 -5.33 -1.36
N GLU A 159 -2.32 -5.34 -1.50
CA GLU A 159 -3.23 -6.39 -1.00
C GLU A 159 -3.00 -6.76 0.49
N PRO A 160 -2.95 -5.78 1.42
CA PRO A 160 -2.50 -6.02 2.81
C PRO A 160 -3.44 -6.89 3.63
N MET A 161 -4.65 -7.15 3.17
CA MET A 161 -5.70 -7.89 3.88
C MET A 161 -5.96 -9.28 3.31
N VAL A 162 -5.19 -9.73 2.32
CA VAL A 162 -5.38 -11.03 1.68
C VAL A 162 -5.19 -12.18 2.66
N GLY A 163 -6.23 -13.02 2.75
CA GLY A 163 -6.21 -14.23 3.58
C GLY A 163 -6.25 -13.98 5.09
N LEU A 164 -6.64 -12.78 5.52
CA LEU A 164 -6.98 -12.50 6.90
C LEU A 164 -8.44 -12.88 7.20
N ASP A 165 -8.68 -13.32 8.44
CA ASP A 165 -10.03 -13.46 8.98
C ASP A 165 -10.71 -12.09 9.15
N VAL A 166 -12.01 -12.09 9.42
CA VAL A 166 -12.83 -10.86 9.50
C VAL A 166 -12.32 -9.89 10.58
N THR A 167 -11.93 -10.42 11.75
CA THR A 167 -11.43 -9.60 12.87
C THR A 167 -10.10 -8.97 12.54
N SER A 168 -9.14 -9.76 12.08
CA SER A 168 -7.80 -9.27 11.69
C SER A 168 -7.88 -8.25 10.54
N ARG A 169 -8.83 -8.44 9.61
CA ARG A 169 -9.07 -7.47 8.53
C ARG A 169 -9.56 -6.14 9.08
N LYS A 170 -10.54 -6.17 10.01
CA LYS A 170 -11.07 -4.96 10.64
C LYS A 170 -9.97 -4.19 11.39
N ASP A 171 -9.09 -4.88 12.11
CA ASP A 171 -7.96 -4.25 12.79
C ASP A 171 -7.03 -3.51 11.82
N VAL A 172 -6.80 -4.07 10.61
CA VAL A 172 -5.98 -3.43 9.57
C VAL A 172 -6.70 -2.23 8.97
N GLU A 173 -8.01 -2.31 8.73
CA GLU A 173 -8.84 -1.18 8.27
C GLU A 173 -8.79 -0.01 9.27
N ASP A 174 -9.07 -0.28 10.53
CA ASP A 174 -9.07 0.73 11.61
C ASP A 174 -7.70 1.40 11.74
N PHE A 175 -6.64 0.61 11.55
CA PHE A 175 -5.30 1.16 11.54
C PHE A 175 -5.04 2.11 10.34
N MET A 176 -5.51 1.79 9.15
CA MET A 176 -5.38 2.69 7.99
C MET A 176 -6.10 4.02 8.24
N VAL A 177 -7.30 3.96 8.85
CA VAL A 177 -8.04 5.15 9.25
C VAL A 177 -7.24 5.98 10.25
N LEU A 178 -6.65 5.35 11.27
CA LEU A 178 -5.79 6.02 12.26
C LEU A 178 -4.58 6.70 11.60
N LEU A 179 -3.92 6.05 10.65
CA LEU A 179 -2.81 6.65 9.90
C LEU A 179 -3.26 7.87 9.09
N LYS A 180 -4.42 7.79 8.44
CA LYS A 180 -5.01 8.92 7.71
C LYS A 180 -5.29 10.10 8.63
N GLU A 181 -5.86 9.86 9.82
CA GLU A 181 -6.12 10.90 10.83
C GLU A 181 -4.82 11.57 11.32
N GLN A 182 -3.70 10.83 11.32
CA GLN A 182 -2.36 11.36 11.58
C GLN A 182 -1.76 12.12 10.38
N GLY A 183 -2.51 12.32 9.30
CA GLY A 183 -2.08 13.02 8.10
C GLY A 183 -1.16 12.21 7.18
N LYS A 184 -1.12 10.89 7.34
CA LYS A 184 -0.35 9.99 6.45
C LYS A 184 -1.12 9.73 5.16
N THR A 185 -0.41 9.64 4.06
CA THR A 185 -0.97 9.30 2.75
C THR A 185 -0.85 7.79 2.51
N ILE A 186 -1.90 7.15 2.02
CA ILE A 186 -1.92 5.70 1.79
C ILE A 186 -2.31 5.43 0.34
N ILE A 187 -1.52 4.61 -0.35
CA ILE A 187 -1.95 3.96 -1.60
C ILE A 187 -2.21 2.49 -1.27
N LEU A 188 -3.45 2.08 -1.44
CA LEU A 188 -3.93 0.73 -1.19
C LEU A 188 -4.25 0.07 -2.52
N SER A 189 -3.52 -0.98 -2.92
CA SER A 189 -4.02 -1.87 -3.96
C SER A 189 -4.90 -2.95 -3.34
N ASP A 190 -6.07 -3.16 -3.91
CA ASP A 190 -6.95 -4.26 -3.53
C ASP A 190 -7.75 -4.72 -4.76
N HIS A 191 -8.32 -5.91 -4.65
CA HIS A 191 -9.32 -6.45 -5.58
C HIS A 191 -10.70 -6.57 -4.92
N ASN A 192 -10.82 -6.24 -3.63
CA ASN A 192 -12.06 -6.25 -2.89
C ASN A 192 -12.75 -4.88 -2.97
N LEU A 193 -13.80 -4.81 -3.78
CA LEU A 193 -14.57 -3.60 -4.04
C LEU A 193 -15.15 -2.99 -2.77
N ASN A 194 -15.74 -3.81 -1.89
CA ASN A 194 -16.37 -3.34 -0.65
C ASN A 194 -15.38 -2.66 0.31
N ILE A 195 -14.13 -3.15 0.38
CA ILE A 195 -13.09 -2.53 1.19
C ILE A 195 -12.69 -1.19 0.59
N THR A 196 -12.49 -1.17 -0.72
CA THR A 196 -12.11 0.04 -1.46
C THR A 196 -13.17 1.14 -1.32
N GLU A 197 -14.46 0.80 -1.44
CA GLU A 197 -15.56 1.75 -1.24
C GLU A 197 -15.57 2.39 0.16
N ARG A 198 -15.29 1.58 1.19
CA ARG A 198 -15.35 2.07 2.58
C ARG A 198 -14.15 2.86 3.02
N LEU A 199 -12.97 2.53 2.51
CA LEU A 199 -11.71 3.09 3.01
C LEU A 199 -11.17 4.22 2.16
N CYS A 200 -11.37 4.18 0.84
CA CYS A 200 -10.69 5.06 -0.08
C CYS A 200 -11.47 6.35 -0.32
N ASP A 201 -10.77 7.48 -0.28
CA ASP A 201 -11.32 8.78 -0.63
C ASP A 201 -11.49 8.91 -2.15
N ARG A 202 -10.50 8.44 -2.90
CA ARG A 202 -10.52 8.37 -4.35
C ARG A 202 -10.00 7.03 -4.83
N ILE A 203 -10.44 6.64 -6.01
CA ILE A 203 -10.17 5.33 -6.60
C ILE A 203 -9.66 5.52 -8.02
N GLY A 204 -8.55 4.87 -8.34
CA GLY A 204 -8.05 4.69 -9.70
C GLY A 204 -8.29 3.25 -10.15
N ILE A 205 -8.96 3.04 -11.27
CA ILE A 205 -9.19 1.71 -11.84
C ILE A 205 -8.17 1.45 -12.94
N LEU A 206 -7.34 0.41 -12.74
CA LEU A 206 -6.37 -0.08 -13.72
C LEU A 206 -6.96 -1.25 -14.50
N HIS A 207 -6.82 -1.21 -15.82
CA HIS A 207 -7.14 -2.31 -16.72
C HIS A 207 -6.04 -2.47 -17.78
N LYS A 208 -5.47 -3.67 -17.91
CA LYS A 208 -4.40 -3.97 -18.89
C LYS A 208 -3.24 -2.96 -18.91
N GLY A 209 -2.88 -2.45 -17.73
CA GLY A 209 -1.79 -1.49 -17.55
C GLY A 209 -2.17 -0.03 -17.76
N GLU A 210 -3.40 0.28 -18.08
CA GLU A 210 -3.91 1.64 -18.30
C GLU A 210 -4.83 2.08 -17.16
N LEU A 211 -4.83 3.38 -16.83
CA LEU A 211 -5.77 3.98 -15.89
C LEU A 211 -7.05 4.33 -16.66
N VAL A 212 -8.10 3.53 -16.45
CA VAL A 212 -9.37 3.67 -17.21
C VAL A 212 -10.41 4.53 -16.51
N ALA A 213 -10.28 4.75 -15.20
CA ALA A 213 -11.11 5.67 -14.42
C ALA A 213 -10.38 6.19 -13.20
N LEU A 214 -10.73 7.39 -12.76
CA LEU A 214 -10.17 8.07 -11.59
C LEU A 214 -11.19 9.03 -10.99
N GLY A 215 -11.46 8.95 -9.71
CA GLY A 215 -12.35 9.86 -8.99
C GLY A 215 -12.77 9.33 -7.63
N THR A 216 -13.64 10.07 -6.95
CA THR A 216 -14.40 9.59 -5.79
C THR A 216 -15.41 8.53 -6.23
N LEU A 217 -15.93 7.74 -5.29
CA LEU A 217 -16.99 6.75 -5.61
C LEU A 217 -18.18 7.39 -6.33
N ASN A 218 -18.64 8.54 -5.84
CA ASN A 218 -19.78 9.26 -6.43
C ASN A 218 -19.49 9.70 -7.87
N GLU A 219 -18.34 10.32 -8.11
CA GLU A 219 -17.92 10.75 -9.46
C GLU A 219 -17.82 9.57 -10.43
N LEU A 220 -17.28 8.44 -9.98
CA LEU A 220 -17.16 7.22 -10.78
C LEU A 220 -18.55 6.66 -11.15
N CYS A 221 -19.47 6.60 -10.17
CA CYS A 221 -20.83 6.13 -10.39
C CYS A 221 -21.61 7.05 -11.35
N GLU A 222 -21.57 8.37 -11.12
CA GLU A 222 -22.25 9.36 -11.95
C GLU A 222 -21.74 9.37 -13.40
N THR A 223 -20.40 9.44 -13.57
CA THR A 223 -19.78 9.46 -14.89
C THR A 223 -20.10 8.22 -15.72
N ASN A 224 -20.23 7.08 -15.07
CA ASN A 224 -20.49 5.80 -15.74
C ASN A 224 -21.98 5.41 -15.77
N GLY A 225 -22.86 6.15 -15.09
CA GLY A 225 -24.28 5.81 -14.97
C GLY A 225 -24.50 4.48 -14.24
N CYS A 226 -23.72 4.23 -13.19
CA CYS A 226 -23.71 3.02 -12.38
C CYS A 226 -24.19 3.32 -10.95
N LYS A 227 -24.65 2.31 -10.22
CA LYS A 227 -25.15 2.46 -8.85
C LYS A 227 -24.06 2.33 -7.78
N ASP A 228 -23.05 1.52 -8.06
CA ASP A 228 -21.97 1.16 -7.14
C ASP A 228 -20.66 0.91 -7.88
N LEU A 229 -19.58 0.72 -7.13
CA LEU A 229 -18.26 0.46 -7.66
C LEU A 229 -18.19 -0.86 -8.43
N GLU A 230 -19.01 -1.84 -8.07
CA GLU A 230 -19.02 -3.13 -8.73
C GLU A 230 -19.51 -3.00 -10.17
N GLU A 231 -20.62 -2.28 -10.39
CA GLU A 231 -21.11 -1.98 -11.75
C GLU A 231 -20.10 -1.17 -12.56
N VAL A 232 -19.44 -0.16 -11.95
CA VAL A 232 -18.39 0.63 -12.61
C VAL A 232 -17.24 -0.27 -13.03
N PHE A 233 -16.76 -1.12 -12.11
CA PHE A 233 -15.65 -2.02 -12.36
C PHE A 233 -15.94 -3.00 -13.50
N PHE A 234 -17.08 -3.68 -13.48
CA PHE A 234 -17.47 -4.62 -14.55
C PHE A 234 -17.67 -3.93 -15.88
N LYS A 235 -18.17 -2.68 -15.88
CA LYS A 235 -18.33 -1.91 -17.11
C LYS A 235 -17.02 -1.54 -17.78
N LEU A 236 -16.00 -1.18 -16.98
CA LEU A 236 -14.70 -0.68 -17.45
C LEU A 236 -13.62 -1.76 -17.58
N ALA A 237 -13.63 -2.77 -16.72
CA ALA A 237 -12.57 -3.76 -16.61
C ALA A 237 -13.04 -5.21 -16.69
N GLY A 238 -14.35 -5.48 -16.70
CA GLY A 238 -14.92 -6.82 -16.58
C GLY A 238 -15.33 -7.51 -17.89
N ARG A 239 -15.19 -6.88 -19.06
CA ARG A 239 -15.71 -7.41 -20.33
C ARG A 239 -14.78 -8.35 -21.10
N ASP A 240 -13.60 -8.68 -20.59
CA ASP A 240 -12.62 -9.51 -21.29
C ASP A 240 -12.45 -10.92 -20.65
N SER A 241 -13.51 -11.48 -20.09
CA SER A 241 -13.51 -12.86 -19.54
C SER A 241 -14.26 -13.83 -20.47
N GLU A 242 -14.19 -13.63 -21.81
CA GLU A 242 -14.57 -14.63 -22.81
C GLU A 242 -13.44 -14.93 -23.77
#